data_d81af12cbc824ba88cc099ae8f756fed
#
_entry.id   d81af12cbc824ba88cc099ae8f756fed
#
_cell.length_a   1.000
_cell.length_b   1.000
_cell.length_c   1.000
_cell.angle_alpha   90.00
_cell.angle_beta   90.00
_cell.angle_gamma   90.00
#
_symmetry.space_group_name_H-M   'P 1'
#
loop_
_entity.id
_entity.type
_entity.pdbx_description
1 polymer ?
#
loop_
_entity_poly.entity_id
_entity_poly.type
_entity_poly.pdbx_seq_one_letter_code
_entity_poly.pdbx_strand_id
1 'polypeptide(L)'
;NFSLYRPADSYQLAPAYDLVNVSIANPNDKEELALTLSGRKNKLKLEHFLHAAATMGLEEKIVLRLIANMNKALPKWKTLIHSSFLSEDMKKAYEDTVVKRLERLQEQ
;
A
#
# COMPACT_ATOMS: atom_id res chain seq x y z
N ASN A 1 10.80 -0.84 -7.37
CA ASN A 1 10.31 0.53 -7.67
C ASN A 1 10.81 1.55 -6.64
N PHE A 2 11.72 1.12 -5.79
CA PHE A 2 12.41 1.97 -4.83
C PHE A 2 13.91 1.84 -5.03
N SER A 3 14.62 2.95 -5.08
CA SER A 3 16.07 2.98 -5.25
C SER A 3 16.68 4.09 -4.42
N LEU A 4 17.96 3.93 -4.12
CA LEU A 4 18.76 4.97 -3.50
C LEU A 4 19.59 5.65 -4.58
N TYR A 5 19.78 6.95 -4.45
CA TYR A 5 20.72 7.70 -5.23
C TYR A 5 21.61 8.53 -4.31
N ARG A 6 22.77 8.91 -4.77
CA ARG A 6 23.77 9.63 -3.97
C ARG A 6 24.06 11.01 -4.59
N PRO A 7 23.26 12.03 -4.28
CA PRO A 7 23.62 13.39 -4.61
C PRO A 7 24.70 13.85 -3.62
N ALA A 8 25.90 14.16 -4.09
CA ALA A 8 27.06 14.46 -3.26
C ALA A 8 27.43 13.27 -2.32
N ASP A 9 27.58 13.49 -1.02
CA ASP A 9 28.11 12.50 -0.08
C ASP A 9 27.08 11.78 0.79
N SER A 10 25.78 11.95 0.54
CA SER A 10 24.72 11.29 1.28
C SER A 10 23.82 10.45 0.39
N TYR A 11 23.35 9.29 0.90
CA TYR A 11 22.33 8.50 0.23
C TYR A 11 20.94 9.06 0.50
N GLN A 12 20.15 9.14 -0.54
CA GLN A 12 18.75 9.57 -0.45
C GLN A 12 17.86 8.58 -1.17
N LEU A 13 16.62 8.45 -0.69
CA LEU A 13 15.61 7.67 -1.38
C LEU A 13 15.17 8.40 -2.65
N ALA A 14 15.27 7.72 -3.79
CA ALA A 14 14.73 8.24 -5.04
C ALA A 14 13.20 8.37 -4.96
N PRO A 15 12.57 9.26 -5.74
CA PRO A 15 11.13 9.23 -5.92
C PRO A 15 10.68 7.83 -6.35
N ALA A 16 9.58 7.35 -5.76
CA ALA A 16 9.00 6.08 -6.15
C ALA A 16 8.54 6.13 -7.63
N TYR A 17 8.74 5.06 -8.36
CA TYR A 17 8.42 4.95 -9.78
C TYR A 17 7.69 3.64 -10.07
N ASP A 18 7.01 3.60 -11.22
CA ASP A 18 6.31 2.39 -11.71
C ASP A 18 5.36 1.77 -10.68
N LEU A 19 4.62 2.63 -9.98
CA LEU A 19 3.63 2.22 -8.98
C LEU A 19 2.30 1.92 -9.68
N VAL A 20 2.01 0.64 -9.86
CA VAL A 20 0.79 0.14 -10.50
C VAL A 20 -0.04 -0.68 -9.52
N ASN A 21 -1.34 -0.48 -9.53
CA ASN A 21 -2.24 -1.40 -8.86
C ASN A 21 -2.40 -2.68 -9.71
N VAL A 22 -1.62 -3.70 -9.38
CA VAL A 22 -1.57 -4.95 -10.14
C VAL A 22 -2.94 -5.64 -10.17
N SER A 23 -3.71 -5.59 -9.10
CA SER A 23 -5.05 -6.21 -9.04
C SER A 23 -6.03 -5.59 -10.04
N ILE A 24 -5.84 -4.33 -10.42
CA ILE A 24 -6.63 -3.65 -11.45
C ILE A 24 -6.06 -3.89 -12.85
N ALA A 25 -4.73 -3.84 -13.00
CA ALA A 25 -4.07 -4.06 -14.28
C ALA A 25 -4.14 -5.52 -14.74
N ASN A 26 -4.06 -6.47 -13.80
CA ASN A 26 -4.16 -7.91 -14.05
C ASN A 26 -5.08 -8.59 -13.01
N PRO A 27 -6.39 -8.64 -13.25
CA PRO A 27 -7.35 -9.24 -12.31
C PRO A 27 -7.14 -10.73 -12.01
N ASN A 28 -6.34 -11.42 -12.83
CA ASN A 28 -6.00 -12.83 -12.61
C ASN A 28 -4.90 -13.01 -11.56
N ASP A 29 -4.12 -11.99 -11.28
CA ASP A 29 -3.13 -12.01 -10.21
C ASP A 29 -3.83 -11.87 -8.85
N LYS A 30 -3.64 -12.86 -7.98
CA LYS A 30 -4.22 -12.90 -6.64
C LYS A 30 -3.26 -12.45 -5.55
N GLU A 31 -2.03 -12.13 -5.91
CA GLU A 31 -1.03 -11.63 -4.97
C GLU A 31 -1.22 -10.13 -4.72
N GLU A 32 -1.09 -9.72 -3.47
CA GLU A 32 -1.13 -8.30 -3.07
C GLU A 32 0.28 -7.70 -2.98
N LEU A 33 1.28 -8.56 -2.80
CA LEU A 33 2.70 -8.19 -2.71
C LEU A 33 3.55 -9.10 -3.60
N ALA A 34 4.57 -8.54 -4.21
CA ALA A 34 5.59 -9.30 -4.95
C ALA A 34 6.44 -10.17 -4.02
N LEU A 35 6.81 -9.65 -2.86
CA LEU A 35 7.54 -10.35 -1.81
C LEU A 35 6.62 -10.68 -0.64
N THR A 36 6.98 -11.71 0.14
CA THR A 36 6.18 -12.08 1.32
C THR A 36 6.34 -11.08 2.44
N LEU A 37 5.25 -10.81 3.15
CA LEU A 37 5.23 -10.15 4.46
C LEU A 37 4.74 -11.16 5.50
N SER A 38 5.57 -11.46 6.49
CA SER A 38 5.28 -12.53 7.47
C SER A 38 4.85 -13.86 6.81
N GLY A 39 5.54 -14.25 5.73
CA GLY A 39 5.26 -15.46 4.97
C GLY A 39 4.02 -15.42 4.06
N ARG A 40 3.35 -14.30 3.94
CA ARG A 40 2.13 -14.12 3.13
C ARG A 40 2.30 -13.10 2.02
N LYS A 41 1.61 -13.32 0.92
CA LYS A 41 1.53 -12.40 -0.23
C LYS A 41 0.13 -11.81 -0.43
N ASN A 42 -0.87 -12.30 0.27
CA ASN A 42 -2.25 -11.85 0.16
C ASN A 42 -2.98 -11.94 1.51
N LYS A 43 -4.19 -11.37 1.56
CA LYS A 43 -5.04 -11.31 2.75
C LYS A 43 -4.27 -10.76 3.97
N LEU A 44 -3.48 -9.72 3.72
CA LEU A 44 -2.65 -9.10 4.75
C LEU A 44 -3.53 -8.34 5.74
N LYS A 45 -3.25 -8.56 7.03
CA LYS A 45 -3.92 -7.91 8.16
C LYS A 45 -2.92 -7.09 8.98
N LEU A 46 -3.42 -6.29 9.90
CA LEU A 46 -2.60 -5.48 10.81
C LEU A 46 -1.48 -6.30 11.48
N GLU A 47 -1.79 -7.49 12.00
CA GLU A 47 -0.83 -8.36 12.67
C GLU A 47 0.45 -8.65 11.86
N HIS A 48 0.30 -8.81 10.52
CA HIS A 48 1.44 -9.09 9.64
C HIS A 48 2.37 -7.88 9.51
N PHE A 49 1.81 -6.68 9.49
CA PHE A 49 2.59 -5.43 9.46
C PHE A 49 3.26 -5.15 10.80
N LEU A 50 2.57 -5.42 11.92
CA LEU A 50 3.15 -5.29 13.26
C LEU A 50 4.31 -6.27 13.45
N HIS A 51 4.15 -7.52 13.05
CA HIS A 51 5.22 -8.52 13.10
C HIS A 51 6.43 -8.10 12.25
N ALA A 52 6.20 -7.66 11.00
CA ALA A 52 7.28 -7.17 10.14
C ALA A 52 7.98 -5.95 10.74
N ALA A 53 7.23 -5.00 11.29
CA ALA A 53 7.78 -3.82 11.96
C ALA A 53 8.67 -4.21 13.14
N ALA A 54 8.22 -5.15 13.97
CA ALA A 54 9.00 -5.66 15.10
C ALA A 54 10.34 -6.28 14.64
N THR A 55 10.34 -7.06 13.54
CA THR A 55 11.57 -7.61 12.97
C THR A 55 12.53 -6.55 12.42
N MET A 56 12.00 -5.38 12.03
CA MET A 56 12.78 -4.22 11.58
C MET A 56 13.21 -3.28 12.73
N GLY A 57 12.84 -3.59 13.98
CA GLY A 57 13.10 -2.73 15.13
C GLY A 57 12.21 -1.47 15.17
N LEU A 58 11.07 -1.47 14.49
CA LEU A 58 10.12 -0.36 14.49
C LEU A 58 9.07 -0.56 15.59
N GLU A 59 8.74 0.52 16.28
CA GLU A 59 7.70 0.51 17.29
C GLU A 59 6.30 0.40 16.66
N GLU A 60 5.42 -0.35 17.29
CA GLU A 60 4.02 -0.53 16.88
C GLU A 60 3.30 0.79 16.60
N LYS A 61 3.52 1.81 17.46
CA LYS A 61 2.92 3.15 17.28
C LYS A 61 3.21 3.78 15.91
N ILE A 62 4.35 3.42 15.28
CA ILE A 62 4.70 3.92 13.96
C ILE A 62 3.77 3.33 12.91
N VAL A 63 3.55 2.02 12.95
CA VAL A 63 2.63 1.31 12.05
C VAL A 63 1.21 1.85 12.19
N LEU A 64 0.72 1.95 13.42
CA LEU A 64 -0.63 2.46 13.70
C LEU A 64 -0.82 3.89 13.19
N ARG A 65 0.19 4.74 13.35
CA ARG A 65 0.17 6.12 12.82
C ARG A 65 0.15 6.16 11.29
N LEU A 66 0.90 5.28 10.64
CA LEU A 66 0.90 5.18 9.16
C LEU A 66 -0.49 4.78 8.66
N ILE A 67 -1.12 3.77 9.27
CA ILE A 67 -2.47 3.34 8.91
C ILE A 67 -3.49 4.46 9.15
N ALA A 68 -3.40 5.17 10.28
CA ALA A 68 -4.26 6.31 10.54
C ALA A 68 -4.10 7.42 9.48
N ASN A 69 -2.87 7.67 9.01
CA ASN A 69 -2.61 8.62 7.93
C ASN A 69 -3.20 8.17 6.60
N MET A 70 -3.13 6.87 6.28
CA MET A 70 -3.78 6.31 5.08
C MET A 70 -5.30 6.51 5.14
N ASN A 71 -5.93 6.23 6.29
CA ASN A 71 -7.36 6.47 6.46
C ASN A 71 -7.74 7.95 6.28
N LYS A 72 -6.94 8.87 6.80
CA LYS A 72 -7.14 10.31 6.58
C LYS A 72 -6.99 10.72 5.12
N ALA A 73 -6.14 10.02 4.36
CA ALA A 73 -5.92 10.30 2.95
C ALA A 73 -6.99 9.70 2.03
N LEU A 74 -7.79 8.73 2.51
CA LEU A 74 -8.77 8.00 1.70
C LEU A 74 -9.72 8.90 0.90
N PRO A 75 -10.31 9.99 1.43
CA PRO A 75 -11.16 10.86 0.63
C PRO A 75 -10.44 11.49 -0.58
N LYS A 76 -9.17 11.88 -0.40
CA LYS A 76 -8.34 12.41 -1.48
C LYS A 76 -8.03 11.33 -2.53
N TRP A 77 -7.76 10.10 -2.11
CA TRP A 77 -7.53 8.98 -3.02
C TRP A 77 -8.77 8.68 -3.86
N LYS A 78 -9.95 8.69 -3.26
CA LYS A 78 -11.21 8.54 -4.00
C LYS A 78 -11.37 9.62 -5.06
N THR A 79 -11.14 10.88 -4.71
CA THR A 79 -11.19 11.99 -5.67
C THR A 79 -10.21 11.78 -6.82
N LEU A 80 -8.97 11.36 -6.55
CA LEU A 80 -7.97 11.08 -7.58
C LEU A 80 -8.38 9.92 -8.49
N ILE A 81 -8.93 8.84 -7.93
CA ILE A 81 -9.44 7.70 -8.71
C ILE A 81 -10.55 8.18 -9.66
N HIS A 82 -11.51 8.94 -9.16
CA HIS A 82 -12.63 9.43 -9.97
C HIS A 82 -12.19 10.42 -11.05
N SER A 83 -11.17 11.23 -10.81
CA SER A 83 -10.61 12.16 -11.80
C SER A 83 -9.63 11.52 -12.78
N SER A 84 -9.29 10.24 -12.60
CA SER A 84 -8.34 9.53 -13.46
C SER A 84 -8.93 9.19 -14.83
N PHE A 85 -8.07 8.76 -15.77
CA PHE A 85 -8.46 8.30 -17.11
C PHE A 85 -8.93 6.84 -17.15
N LEU A 86 -9.10 6.17 -16.01
CA LEU A 86 -9.61 4.82 -15.95
C LEU A 86 -11.09 4.78 -16.39
N SER A 87 -11.53 3.61 -16.90
CA SER A 87 -12.96 3.37 -17.14
C SER A 87 -13.74 3.37 -15.82
N GLU A 88 -15.03 3.63 -15.86
CA GLU A 88 -15.87 3.67 -14.65
C GLU A 88 -15.84 2.35 -13.87
N ASP A 89 -15.82 1.20 -14.55
CA ASP A 89 -15.70 -0.11 -13.90
C ASP A 89 -14.34 -0.28 -13.19
N MET A 90 -13.27 0.22 -13.81
CA MET A 90 -11.93 0.18 -13.19
C MET A 90 -11.83 1.15 -12.00
N LYS A 91 -12.42 2.34 -12.08
CA LYS A 91 -12.49 3.29 -10.96
C LYS A 91 -13.18 2.66 -9.76
N LYS A 92 -14.34 2.05 -9.99
CA LYS A 92 -15.10 1.36 -8.96
C LYS A 92 -14.29 0.21 -8.34
N ALA A 93 -13.72 -0.66 -9.16
CA ALA A 93 -12.90 -1.78 -8.70
C ALA A 93 -11.67 -1.30 -7.90
N TYR A 94 -11.07 -0.18 -8.29
CA TYR A 94 -9.95 0.42 -7.58
C TYR A 94 -10.37 0.95 -6.21
N GLU A 95 -11.45 1.73 -6.15
CA GLU A 95 -11.99 2.26 -4.89
C GLU A 95 -12.36 1.13 -3.94
N ASP A 96 -13.11 0.13 -4.40
CA ASP A 96 -13.49 -1.05 -3.62
C ASP A 96 -12.27 -1.79 -3.05
N THR A 97 -11.21 -1.91 -3.85
CA THR A 97 -9.96 -2.56 -3.43
C THR A 97 -9.28 -1.76 -2.31
N VAL A 98 -9.17 -0.45 -2.45
CA VAL A 98 -8.53 0.42 -1.45
C VAL A 98 -9.31 0.39 -0.14
N VAL A 99 -10.63 0.55 -0.19
CA VAL A 99 -11.51 0.52 1.00
C VAL A 99 -11.38 -0.82 1.71
N LYS A 100 -11.56 -1.92 1.00
CA LYS A 100 -11.49 -3.28 1.56
C LYS A 100 -10.13 -3.60 2.21
N ARG A 101 -9.03 -3.12 1.62
CA ARG A 101 -7.70 -3.33 2.19
C ARG A 101 -7.48 -2.50 3.45
N LEU A 102 -7.96 -1.25 3.49
CA LEU A 102 -7.90 -0.43 4.69
C LEU A 102 -8.76 -0.96 5.83
N GLU A 103 -9.97 -1.47 5.53
CA GLU A 103 -10.83 -2.11 6.52
C GLU A 103 -10.13 -3.30 7.18
N ARG A 104 -9.49 -4.17 6.38
CA ARG A 104 -8.71 -5.31 6.92
C ARG A 104 -7.56 -4.91 7.85
N LEU A 105 -6.99 -3.73 7.67
CA LEU A 105 -5.94 -3.20 8.55
C LEU A 105 -6.50 -2.65 9.87
N GLN A 106 -7.82 -2.56 10.02
CA GLN A 106 -8.51 -2.13 11.24
C GLN A 106 -9.14 -3.30 11.99
N GLU A 107 -9.28 -4.45 11.34
CA GLU A 107 -9.75 -5.68 11.99
C GLU A 107 -8.68 -6.20 12.97
N GLN A 108 -9.07 -6.31 14.24
CA GLN A 108 -8.25 -6.93 15.28
C GLN A 108 -8.30 -8.45 15.18
#